data_dfbba4b89028bfa35633201e39281681
#
_entry.id   dfbba4b89028bfa35633201e39281681
#
_cell.length_a   1.000
_cell.length_b   1.000
_cell.length_c   1.000
_cell.angle_alpha   90.00
_cell.angle_beta   90.00
_cell.angle_gamma   90.00
#
_symmetry.space_group_name_H-M   'P 1'
#
loop_
_entity.id
_entity.type
_entity.pdbx_description
1 polymer ?
#
loop_
_entity_poly.entity_id
_entity_poly.type
_entity_poly.pdbx_seq_one_letter_code
_entity_poly.pdbx_strand_id
1 'polypeptide(L)'
;PLANLTIRQLMTENTAIVSINELHGTRLAKCIRQWNCPIVTDGYDLLGEMPQLEEVTINGDESTDKSLVLDLSPLANAQNLVWLDVGHVGVQDIHFVNRLPNLRYLLIATSNLTSMMIGEATLPETLAYIDFGGNRITSLEELRLERLTKLEYISLHCNYITDFSPMEQCAATETWITDQHSPDMLMGWLGTSLREALNLPPKAFITQKMLDNVIGVTVRDGEIEWVFYEEQKNHDAWQRREREVNNWGKYIDKYSDNWSDPLFLTPNPTDADLPAMNPDSFDLSELQYFRHLHYFQLRNQQAEGTWVLPKLPIHWLILSNCGLTDADMPYITAINVDDGERYNELYNLNLGNNAITSLSGMERLATLNVLLVQRNAIRDLSPLSDLTRIHSLNISWNPGITSIEPLAQGMRETLVNLDMAGLAVDLTPVGGMESLDLLRIGDDWNSHRIALDLAPLSGLTGLKYLHVLGAKVDNVEAISSMSGLLCINLQNCGMTSAKLTALNGHPLTTAIDLERNFLRTLDGLDLSTLPQLKEIALDGNAISDFSMFDGTAITVYGRDWQNAAY
;
A
#
# COMPACT_ATOMS: atom_id res chain seq x y z
N PRO A 1 -34.13 24.49 -11.36
CA PRO A 1 -34.76 25.63 -12.04
C PRO A 1 -33.93 26.21 -13.19
N LEU A 2 -32.58 26.02 -13.19
CA LEU A 2 -31.68 26.62 -14.21
C LEU A 2 -31.49 25.76 -15.46
N ALA A 3 -31.82 24.48 -15.42
CA ALA A 3 -31.55 23.48 -16.47
C ALA A 3 -32.16 23.81 -17.86
N ASN A 4 -33.15 24.71 -17.94
CA ASN A 4 -33.82 25.10 -19.18
C ASN A 4 -33.40 26.51 -19.65
N LEU A 5 -32.39 27.14 -19.03
CA LEU A 5 -31.93 28.47 -19.37
C LEU A 5 -30.61 28.39 -20.12
N THR A 6 -30.46 29.26 -21.15
CA THR A 6 -29.17 29.48 -21.79
C THR A 6 -28.39 30.50 -20.96
N ILE A 7 -27.56 30.02 -20.04
CA ILE A 7 -26.78 30.87 -19.15
C ILE A 7 -25.44 31.18 -19.82
N ARG A 8 -25.11 32.47 -20.00
CA ARG A 8 -23.78 32.93 -20.45
C ARG A 8 -22.89 33.32 -19.29
N GLN A 9 -23.49 33.81 -18.20
CA GLN A 9 -22.79 34.21 -16.99
C GLN A 9 -23.60 33.77 -15.80
N LEU A 10 -22.97 33.04 -14.90
CA LEU A 10 -23.50 32.71 -13.57
C LEU A 10 -22.61 33.42 -12.55
N MET A 11 -23.21 34.28 -11.74
CA MET A 11 -22.55 34.94 -10.63
C MET A 11 -23.33 34.66 -9.36
N THR A 12 -22.73 34.01 -8.41
CA THR A 12 -23.26 33.79 -7.06
C THR A 12 -22.27 34.41 -6.08
N GLU A 13 -22.71 35.35 -5.31
CA GLU A 13 -21.88 36.06 -4.36
C GLU A 13 -22.64 36.20 -3.05
N ASN A 14 -21.98 35.82 -1.93
CA ASN A 14 -22.56 35.84 -0.60
C ASN A 14 -23.91 35.10 -0.53
N THR A 15 -24.04 33.98 -1.21
CA THR A 15 -25.29 33.20 -1.31
C THR A 15 -25.10 31.80 -0.73
N ALA A 16 -26.21 31.13 -0.38
CA ALA A 16 -26.22 29.74 0.05
C ALA A 16 -26.24 28.73 -1.13
N ILE A 17 -25.90 29.15 -2.36
CA ILE A 17 -25.82 28.26 -3.50
C ILE A 17 -24.49 27.52 -3.44
N VAL A 18 -24.54 26.22 -3.20
CA VAL A 18 -23.38 25.37 -2.96
C VAL A 18 -22.96 24.51 -4.16
N SER A 19 -23.86 24.26 -5.13
CA SER A 19 -23.62 23.37 -6.27
C SER A 19 -23.98 24.01 -7.60
N ILE A 20 -23.21 23.68 -8.65
CA ILE A 20 -23.45 24.09 -10.04
C ILE A 20 -24.13 22.99 -10.87
N ASN A 21 -24.61 21.91 -10.25
CA ASN A 21 -25.28 20.77 -10.91
C ASN A 21 -26.48 21.16 -11.80
N GLU A 22 -27.13 22.29 -11.50
CA GLU A 22 -28.24 22.80 -12.30
C GLU A 22 -27.83 23.38 -13.69
N LEU A 23 -26.52 23.42 -13.96
CA LEU A 23 -25.99 23.98 -15.22
C LEU A 23 -25.85 22.94 -16.34
N HIS A 24 -26.35 21.72 -16.15
CA HIS A 24 -26.35 20.71 -17.21
C HIS A 24 -26.88 21.23 -18.54
N GLY A 25 -26.10 21.04 -19.63
CA GLY A 25 -26.47 21.48 -20.96
C GLY A 25 -26.14 22.97 -21.27
N THR A 26 -25.58 23.72 -20.33
CA THR A 26 -25.23 25.15 -20.50
C THR A 26 -23.86 25.32 -21.18
N ARG A 27 -23.70 24.79 -22.40
CA ARG A 27 -22.43 24.81 -23.15
C ARG A 27 -21.96 26.20 -23.58
N LEU A 28 -22.79 27.24 -23.43
CA LEU A 28 -22.49 28.61 -23.83
C LEU A 28 -22.06 29.51 -22.68
N ALA A 29 -21.84 28.95 -21.50
CA ALA A 29 -21.33 29.70 -20.37
C ALA A 29 -19.93 30.25 -20.68
N LYS A 30 -19.72 31.53 -20.39
CA LYS A 30 -18.44 32.23 -20.52
C LYS A 30 -17.83 32.60 -19.19
N CYS A 31 -18.66 32.76 -18.16
CA CYS A 31 -18.24 33.14 -16.82
C CYS A 31 -19.03 32.34 -15.78
N ILE A 32 -18.33 31.67 -14.91
CA ILE A 32 -18.85 31.02 -13.70
C ILE A 32 -18.13 31.66 -12.52
N ARG A 33 -18.88 32.30 -11.64
CA ARG A 33 -18.32 32.92 -10.44
C ARG A 33 -19.12 32.52 -9.21
N GLN A 34 -18.48 31.75 -8.32
CA GLN A 34 -18.93 31.49 -6.96
C GLN A 34 -17.95 32.21 -6.01
N TRP A 35 -18.40 33.30 -5.43
CA TRP A 35 -17.57 34.14 -4.57
C TRP A 35 -18.17 34.21 -3.16
N ASN A 36 -17.36 33.90 -2.16
CA ASN A 36 -17.76 33.87 -0.75
C ASN A 36 -19.06 33.07 -0.56
N CYS A 37 -19.07 31.85 -1.08
CA CYS A 37 -20.17 30.89 -1.01
C CYS A 37 -19.70 29.59 -0.37
N PRO A 38 -20.58 28.84 0.34
CA PRO A 38 -20.25 27.47 0.74
C PRO A 38 -19.94 26.62 -0.51
N ILE A 39 -18.81 25.92 -0.50
CA ILE A 39 -18.39 25.06 -1.61
C ILE A 39 -18.61 23.58 -1.23
N VAL A 40 -19.04 22.80 -2.20
CA VAL A 40 -19.12 21.33 -2.13
C VAL A 40 -18.45 20.72 -3.37
N THR A 41 -18.07 19.44 -3.34
CA THR A 41 -17.37 18.78 -4.47
C THR A 41 -18.25 18.52 -5.68
N ASP A 42 -19.55 18.73 -5.58
CA ASP A 42 -20.53 18.30 -6.55
C ASP A 42 -20.70 19.27 -7.72
N GLY A 43 -20.66 18.76 -8.95
CA GLY A 43 -21.00 19.48 -10.19
C GLY A 43 -19.82 20.10 -10.95
N TYR A 44 -18.60 20.08 -10.47
CA TYR A 44 -17.46 20.69 -11.17
C TYR A 44 -17.02 19.94 -12.42
N ASP A 45 -17.41 18.68 -12.58
CA ASP A 45 -17.28 17.90 -13.81
C ASP A 45 -17.97 18.60 -15.00
N LEU A 46 -19.05 19.35 -14.74
CA LEU A 46 -19.78 20.13 -15.76
C LEU A 46 -18.94 21.23 -16.42
N LEU A 47 -17.89 21.72 -15.76
CA LEU A 47 -16.98 22.71 -16.35
C LEU A 47 -16.32 22.19 -17.63
N GLY A 48 -16.11 20.86 -17.72
CA GLY A 48 -15.59 20.21 -18.92
C GLY A 48 -16.55 20.22 -20.12
N GLU A 49 -17.84 20.47 -19.90
CA GLU A 49 -18.86 20.61 -20.94
C GLU A 49 -19.02 22.04 -21.49
N MET A 50 -18.24 23.01 -20.95
CA MET A 50 -18.35 24.44 -21.20
C MET A 50 -17.13 25.02 -21.96
N PRO A 51 -16.89 24.68 -23.23
CA PRO A 51 -15.67 25.07 -23.95
C PRO A 51 -15.58 26.60 -24.23
N GLN A 52 -16.65 27.35 -23.95
CA GLN A 52 -16.69 28.81 -24.13
C GLN A 52 -16.27 29.58 -22.86
N LEU A 53 -15.89 28.87 -21.77
CA LEU A 53 -15.48 29.55 -20.55
C LEU A 53 -14.25 30.43 -20.77
N GLU A 54 -14.38 31.68 -20.36
CA GLU A 54 -13.35 32.70 -20.34
C GLU A 54 -12.91 33.04 -18.91
N GLU A 55 -13.83 32.86 -17.95
CA GLU A 55 -13.60 33.19 -16.53
C GLU A 55 -14.25 32.13 -15.62
N VAL A 56 -13.48 31.65 -14.66
CA VAL A 56 -13.93 30.76 -13.55
C VAL A 56 -13.42 31.30 -12.24
N THR A 57 -14.33 31.52 -11.29
CA THR A 57 -14.03 31.84 -9.90
C THR A 57 -14.76 30.86 -9.00
N ILE A 58 -14.02 30.18 -8.11
CA ILE A 58 -14.53 29.27 -7.09
C ILE A 58 -13.88 29.66 -5.76
N ASN A 59 -14.57 30.45 -4.96
CA ASN A 59 -14.00 30.98 -3.74
C ASN A 59 -14.93 30.67 -2.55
N GLY A 60 -14.44 29.84 -1.64
CA GLY A 60 -15.16 29.41 -0.46
C GLY A 60 -15.38 30.54 0.56
N ASP A 61 -16.35 30.37 1.41
CA ASP A 61 -16.59 31.20 2.59
C ASP A 61 -16.06 30.55 3.87
N GLU A 62 -16.32 31.17 5.02
CA GLU A 62 -15.90 30.65 6.33
C GLU A 62 -16.57 29.31 6.70
N SER A 63 -17.71 28.96 6.08
CA SER A 63 -18.43 27.70 6.31
C SER A 63 -17.96 26.57 5.40
N THR A 64 -17.11 26.85 4.42
CA THR A 64 -16.53 25.84 3.53
C THR A 64 -15.62 24.91 4.33
N ASP A 65 -15.84 23.62 4.17
CA ASP A 65 -15.02 22.61 4.80
C ASP A 65 -13.56 22.72 4.32
N LYS A 66 -12.65 22.97 5.24
CA LYS A 66 -11.22 23.17 4.96
C LYS A 66 -10.53 21.90 4.43
N SER A 67 -11.11 20.72 4.66
CA SER A 67 -10.62 19.45 4.13
C SER A 67 -11.11 19.16 2.72
N LEU A 68 -12.04 19.96 2.18
CA LEU A 68 -12.59 19.78 0.86
C LEU A 68 -11.53 19.96 -0.21
N VAL A 69 -11.45 19.00 -1.13
CA VAL A 69 -10.51 19.01 -2.26
C VAL A 69 -11.30 18.88 -3.56
N LEU A 70 -11.11 19.84 -4.47
CA LEU A 70 -11.79 19.86 -5.77
C LEU A 70 -10.94 19.22 -6.85
N ASP A 71 -11.58 18.39 -7.67
CA ASP A 71 -11.05 17.97 -8.97
C ASP A 71 -11.45 19.01 -10.02
N LEU A 72 -10.48 19.78 -10.49
CA LEU A 72 -10.66 20.79 -11.54
C LEU A 72 -10.11 20.33 -12.89
N SER A 73 -9.70 19.06 -13.02
CA SER A 73 -9.21 18.48 -14.28
C SER A 73 -10.17 18.66 -15.48
N PRO A 74 -11.52 18.70 -15.30
CA PRO A 74 -12.44 19.01 -16.41
C PRO A 74 -12.19 20.34 -17.09
N LEU A 75 -11.60 21.33 -16.42
CA LEU A 75 -11.23 22.62 -17.01
C LEU A 75 -10.21 22.52 -18.15
N ALA A 76 -9.50 21.39 -18.28
CA ALA A 76 -8.60 21.13 -19.42
C ALA A 76 -9.27 21.32 -20.78
N ASN A 77 -10.61 21.24 -20.85
CA ASN A 77 -11.40 21.46 -22.08
C ASN A 77 -11.77 22.94 -22.32
N ALA A 78 -11.56 23.82 -21.36
CA ALA A 78 -11.92 25.23 -21.43
C ALA A 78 -10.82 26.07 -22.14
N GLN A 79 -10.58 25.81 -23.43
CA GLN A 79 -9.47 26.37 -24.20
C GLN A 79 -9.50 27.91 -24.31
N ASN A 80 -10.64 28.54 -24.03
CA ASN A 80 -10.80 30.01 -24.04
C ASN A 80 -10.56 30.63 -22.64
N LEU A 81 -10.23 29.83 -21.63
CA LEU A 81 -10.09 30.33 -20.27
C LEU A 81 -8.91 31.31 -20.16
N VAL A 82 -9.22 32.50 -19.65
CA VAL A 82 -8.27 33.60 -19.44
C VAL A 82 -8.04 33.85 -17.96
N TRP A 83 -9.07 33.63 -17.14
CA TRP A 83 -9.09 33.91 -15.71
C TRP A 83 -9.52 32.68 -14.94
N LEU A 84 -8.66 32.22 -14.05
CA LEU A 84 -8.97 31.17 -13.09
C LEU A 84 -8.62 31.67 -11.68
N ASP A 85 -9.62 31.70 -10.81
CA ASP A 85 -9.49 32.08 -9.42
C ASP A 85 -10.11 31.00 -8.52
N VAL A 86 -9.30 30.35 -7.72
CA VAL A 86 -9.72 29.31 -6.76
C VAL A 86 -9.16 29.67 -5.39
N GLY A 87 -10.04 29.80 -4.41
CA GLY A 87 -9.62 30.21 -3.08
C GLY A 87 -10.41 29.57 -1.96
N HIS A 88 -9.78 29.44 -0.80
CA HIS A 88 -10.34 28.89 0.43
C HIS A 88 -10.92 27.46 0.32
N VAL A 89 -10.45 26.70 -0.66
CA VAL A 89 -10.80 25.29 -0.90
C VAL A 89 -9.59 24.58 -1.49
N GLY A 90 -9.33 23.34 -1.07
CA GLY A 90 -8.22 22.57 -1.60
C GLY A 90 -8.40 22.21 -3.08
N VAL A 91 -7.30 22.03 -3.79
CA VAL A 91 -7.28 21.51 -5.17
C VAL A 91 -6.53 20.17 -5.20
N GLN A 92 -7.04 19.24 -6.00
CA GLN A 92 -6.44 17.90 -6.12
C GLN A 92 -5.08 17.98 -6.83
N ASP A 93 -5.03 18.71 -7.94
CA ASP A 93 -3.83 19.04 -8.69
C ASP A 93 -4.10 20.24 -9.60
N ILE A 94 -3.08 20.70 -10.31
CA ILE A 94 -3.17 21.80 -11.28
C ILE A 94 -2.64 21.42 -12.67
N HIS A 95 -2.50 20.14 -13.00
CA HIS A 95 -2.00 19.69 -14.31
C HIS A 95 -2.82 20.19 -15.49
N PHE A 96 -4.11 20.37 -15.30
CA PHE A 96 -5.00 20.84 -16.34
C PHE A 96 -4.62 22.22 -16.92
N VAL A 97 -3.87 23.04 -16.17
CA VAL A 97 -3.41 24.36 -16.65
C VAL A 97 -2.48 24.24 -17.86
N ASN A 98 -1.79 23.10 -18.03
CA ASN A 98 -0.93 22.81 -19.19
C ASN A 98 -1.70 22.86 -20.51
N ARG A 99 -3.02 22.69 -20.46
CA ARG A 99 -3.90 22.65 -21.62
C ARG A 99 -4.66 23.97 -21.86
N LEU A 100 -4.32 25.02 -21.12
CA LEU A 100 -5.01 26.31 -21.16
C LEU A 100 -4.16 27.41 -21.86
N PRO A 101 -4.10 27.43 -23.18
CA PRO A 101 -3.16 28.28 -23.94
C PRO A 101 -3.44 29.77 -23.82
N ASN A 102 -4.64 30.18 -23.37
CA ASN A 102 -5.06 31.57 -23.24
C ASN A 102 -5.08 32.07 -21.80
N LEU A 103 -4.68 31.22 -20.82
CA LEU A 103 -4.71 31.59 -19.42
C LEU A 103 -3.70 32.71 -19.13
N ARG A 104 -4.18 33.82 -18.55
CA ARG A 104 -3.39 34.98 -18.17
C ARG A 104 -3.40 35.25 -16.67
N TYR A 105 -4.47 34.90 -15.99
CA TYR A 105 -4.67 35.15 -14.58
C TYR A 105 -4.92 33.80 -13.88
N LEU A 106 -3.97 33.40 -13.05
CA LEU A 106 -4.03 32.17 -12.28
C LEU A 106 -3.89 32.49 -10.79
N LEU A 107 -5.02 32.49 -10.11
CA LEU A 107 -5.13 32.75 -8.69
C LEU A 107 -5.55 31.46 -7.98
N ILE A 108 -4.69 30.90 -7.17
CA ILE A 108 -4.98 29.72 -6.34
C ILE A 108 -4.47 30.04 -4.93
N ALA A 109 -5.28 30.81 -4.22
CA ALA A 109 -4.90 31.33 -2.92
C ALA A 109 -5.59 30.54 -1.79
N THR A 110 -4.85 30.23 -0.70
CA THR A 110 -5.39 29.53 0.48
C THR A 110 -6.02 28.17 0.10
N SER A 111 -5.34 27.39 -0.77
CA SER A 111 -5.91 26.21 -1.45
C SER A 111 -5.04 24.95 -1.32
N ASN A 112 -4.17 24.89 -0.33
CA ASN A 112 -3.24 23.79 -0.08
C ASN A 112 -2.24 23.49 -1.23
N LEU A 113 -1.99 24.46 -2.13
CA LEU A 113 -1.06 24.29 -3.22
C LEU A 113 0.37 24.09 -2.71
N THR A 114 1.11 23.15 -3.29
CA THR A 114 2.48 22.81 -2.92
C THR A 114 3.45 23.01 -4.06
N SER A 115 4.75 23.10 -3.78
CA SER A 115 5.79 23.15 -4.81
C SER A 115 5.73 21.95 -5.74
N MET A 116 5.48 20.75 -5.20
CA MET A 116 5.38 19.52 -5.99
C MET A 116 4.24 19.59 -7.00
N MET A 117 3.04 20.03 -6.57
CA MET A 117 1.89 20.20 -7.49
C MET A 117 2.19 21.19 -8.62
N ILE A 118 2.97 22.24 -8.33
CA ILE A 118 3.39 23.22 -9.33
C ILE A 118 4.44 22.61 -10.28
N GLY A 119 5.39 21.86 -9.75
CA GLY A 119 6.47 21.24 -10.53
C GLY A 119 5.98 20.22 -11.54
N GLU A 120 4.92 19.51 -11.22
CA GLU A 120 4.25 18.56 -12.10
C GLU A 120 3.43 19.26 -13.19
N ALA A 121 2.95 20.48 -12.91
CA ALA A 121 2.23 21.31 -13.87
C ALA A 121 3.23 22.20 -14.65
N THR A 122 3.12 22.21 -15.97
CA THR A 122 3.84 23.19 -16.77
C THR A 122 3.01 24.47 -16.88
N LEU A 123 3.35 25.50 -16.14
CA LEU A 123 2.63 26.77 -16.15
C LEU A 123 2.67 27.40 -17.55
N PRO A 124 1.52 27.90 -18.07
CA PRO A 124 1.46 28.55 -19.39
C PRO A 124 2.32 29.81 -19.46
N GLU A 125 3.12 29.97 -20.51
CA GLU A 125 3.92 31.17 -20.77
C GLU A 125 3.08 32.43 -21.08
N THR A 126 1.76 32.28 -21.17
CA THR A 126 0.80 33.38 -21.35
C THR A 126 0.44 34.08 -20.04
N LEU A 127 0.84 33.52 -18.90
CA LEU A 127 0.52 34.08 -17.58
C LEU A 127 1.12 35.47 -17.42
N ALA A 128 0.26 36.40 -17.01
CA ALA A 128 0.60 37.77 -16.65
C ALA A 128 0.45 38.00 -15.13
N TYR A 129 -0.41 37.23 -14.49
CA TYR A 129 -0.76 37.40 -13.09
C TYR A 129 -0.83 36.05 -12.37
N ILE A 130 -0.09 35.89 -11.31
CA ILE A 130 -0.11 34.72 -10.44
C ILE A 130 -0.36 35.17 -8.99
N ASP A 131 -1.37 34.57 -8.35
CA ASP A 131 -1.54 34.66 -6.90
C ASP A 131 -1.60 33.25 -6.29
N PHE A 132 -0.54 32.87 -5.60
CA PHE A 132 -0.42 31.64 -4.84
C PHE A 132 -0.25 31.91 -3.35
N GLY A 133 -0.75 33.04 -2.86
CA GLY A 133 -0.68 33.42 -1.45
C GLY A 133 -1.43 32.46 -0.53
N GLY A 134 -0.96 32.33 0.71
CA GLY A 134 -1.61 31.51 1.73
C GLY A 134 -1.58 30.00 1.45
N ASN A 135 -0.58 29.50 0.76
CA ASN A 135 -0.43 28.10 0.39
C ASN A 135 0.71 27.40 1.16
N ARG A 136 1.16 26.25 0.66
CA ARG A 136 2.21 25.43 1.25
C ARG A 136 3.44 25.31 0.34
N ILE A 137 3.77 26.39 -0.36
CA ILE A 137 4.90 26.43 -1.29
C ILE A 137 6.19 26.61 -0.50
N THR A 138 7.19 25.81 -0.80
CA THR A 138 8.46 25.74 -0.07
C THR A 138 9.67 26.06 -0.95
N SER A 139 9.55 25.86 -2.27
CA SER A 139 10.57 26.11 -3.26
C SER A 139 9.96 26.86 -4.44
N LEU A 140 10.75 27.69 -5.08
CA LEU A 140 10.40 28.43 -6.29
C LEU A 140 10.99 27.82 -7.56
N GLU A 141 11.84 26.82 -7.44
CA GLU A 141 12.47 26.17 -8.59
C GLU A 141 11.45 25.56 -9.54
N GLU A 142 10.38 24.98 -8.97
CA GLU A 142 9.31 24.34 -9.71
C GLU A 142 8.43 25.31 -10.51
N LEU A 143 8.39 26.59 -10.14
CA LEU A 143 7.66 27.60 -10.89
C LEU A 143 8.30 27.91 -12.24
N ARG A 144 9.59 27.61 -12.40
CA ARG A 144 10.36 27.89 -13.63
C ARG A 144 10.13 29.33 -14.12
N LEU A 145 10.33 30.30 -13.21
CA LEU A 145 10.01 31.72 -13.40
C LEU A 145 10.69 32.33 -14.65
N GLU A 146 11.83 31.81 -15.05
CA GLU A 146 12.56 32.20 -16.25
C GLU A 146 11.76 31.98 -17.56
N ARG A 147 10.75 31.10 -17.53
CA ARG A 147 9.88 30.83 -18.68
C ARG A 147 8.70 31.79 -18.78
N LEU A 148 8.30 32.39 -17.65
CA LEU A 148 7.13 33.23 -17.53
C LEU A 148 7.42 34.68 -17.93
N THR A 149 7.88 34.88 -19.16
CA THR A 149 8.38 36.19 -19.65
C THR A 149 7.31 37.28 -19.77
N LYS A 150 6.04 36.94 -19.66
CA LYS A 150 4.90 37.87 -19.67
C LYS A 150 4.36 38.18 -18.28
N LEU A 151 4.98 37.63 -17.24
CA LEU A 151 4.52 37.80 -15.89
C LEU A 151 4.74 39.26 -15.42
N GLU A 152 3.67 39.90 -15.01
CA GLU A 152 3.66 41.29 -14.51
C GLU A 152 3.54 41.33 -12.98
N TYR A 153 2.79 40.39 -12.41
CA TYR A 153 2.51 40.32 -10.98
C TYR A 153 2.65 38.88 -10.47
N ILE A 154 3.29 38.71 -9.31
CA ILE A 154 3.32 37.46 -8.57
C ILE A 154 3.15 37.69 -7.07
N SER A 155 2.17 36.98 -6.48
CA SER A 155 1.96 36.93 -5.04
C SER A 155 2.28 35.53 -4.54
N LEU A 156 3.16 35.47 -3.54
CA LEU A 156 3.63 34.27 -2.87
C LEU A 156 3.60 34.46 -1.34
N HIS A 157 2.88 35.48 -0.85
CA HIS A 157 2.81 35.79 0.57
C HIS A 157 2.22 34.64 1.38
N CYS A 158 2.51 34.56 2.65
CA CYS A 158 1.98 33.54 3.56
C CYS A 158 2.20 32.10 3.05
N ASN A 159 3.37 31.85 2.46
CA ASN A 159 3.87 30.52 2.12
C ASN A 159 5.02 30.11 3.07
N TYR A 160 5.83 29.15 2.69
CA TYR A 160 6.92 28.59 3.48
C TYR A 160 8.27 28.67 2.72
N ILE A 161 8.42 29.67 1.87
CA ILE A 161 9.57 29.84 1.00
C ILE A 161 10.75 30.43 1.81
N THR A 162 11.92 29.83 1.65
CA THR A 162 13.15 30.25 2.34
C THR A 162 14.22 30.74 1.40
N ASP A 163 14.19 30.27 0.14
CA ASP A 163 15.10 30.70 -0.91
C ASP A 163 14.32 31.44 -2.01
N PHE A 164 14.61 32.73 -2.13
CA PHE A 164 14.06 33.61 -3.14
C PHE A 164 15.02 33.85 -4.31
N SER A 165 16.14 33.16 -4.39
CA SER A 165 17.11 33.32 -5.49
C SER A 165 16.48 33.11 -6.89
N PRO A 166 15.51 32.20 -7.11
CA PRO A 166 14.85 32.09 -8.40
C PRO A 166 14.07 33.34 -8.83
N MET A 167 13.70 34.22 -7.89
CA MET A 167 13.03 35.51 -8.21
C MET A 167 13.92 36.45 -9.01
N GLU A 168 15.25 36.30 -8.98
CA GLU A 168 16.18 37.09 -9.81
C GLU A 168 15.92 36.90 -11.31
N GLN A 169 15.32 35.78 -11.70
CA GLN A 169 14.95 35.46 -13.09
C GLN A 169 13.47 35.75 -13.41
N CYS A 170 12.72 36.29 -12.43
CA CYS A 170 11.33 36.59 -12.58
C CYS A 170 11.12 37.88 -13.38
N ALA A 171 10.22 37.84 -14.38
CA ALA A 171 9.86 39.00 -15.18
C ALA A 171 8.90 39.97 -14.46
N ALA A 172 8.24 39.53 -13.39
CA ALA A 172 7.23 40.34 -12.68
C ALA A 172 7.84 41.62 -12.11
N THR A 173 7.15 42.74 -12.35
CA THR A 173 7.52 44.06 -11.82
C THR A 173 6.90 44.34 -10.46
N GLU A 174 5.82 43.65 -10.15
CA GLU A 174 5.12 43.74 -8.87
C GLU A 174 5.14 42.36 -8.19
N THR A 175 5.69 42.33 -6.97
CA THR A 175 5.84 41.09 -6.20
C THR A 175 5.36 41.27 -4.78
N TRP A 176 4.58 40.29 -4.29
CA TRP A 176 4.18 40.20 -2.89
C TRP A 176 4.67 38.88 -2.28
N ILE A 177 5.81 38.95 -1.60
CA ILE A 177 6.54 37.77 -1.08
C ILE A 177 6.72 37.82 0.45
N THR A 178 6.05 38.74 1.14
CA THR A 178 6.17 38.95 2.59
C THR A 178 5.37 37.91 3.38
N ASP A 179 5.49 38.00 4.71
CA ASP A 179 4.71 37.19 5.65
C ASP A 179 4.87 35.69 5.46
N GLN A 180 6.09 35.27 5.03
CA GLN A 180 6.39 33.87 4.94
C GLN A 180 6.25 33.22 6.32
N HIS A 181 5.47 32.18 6.38
CA HIS A 181 5.41 31.39 7.59
C HIS A 181 6.78 30.75 7.79
N SER A 182 7.22 30.68 9.02
CA SER A 182 8.25 29.72 9.39
C SER A 182 7.76 28.38 8.86
N PRO A 183 8.52 27.66 8.01
CA PRO A 183 8.02 26.41 7.47
C PRO A 183 7.93 25.34 8.55
N ASP A 184 6.93 25.45 9.34
CA ASP A 184 6.35 24.32 10.03
C ASP A 184 5.59 23.50 8.98
N MET A 185 6.33 23.06 7.95
CA MET A 185 5.78 22.25 6.85
C MET A 185 5.20 20.94 7.36
N LEU A 186 5.75 20.48 8.45
CA LEU A 186 5.26 19.36 9.21
C LEU A 186 4.83 19.90 10.57
N MET A 187 3.63 20.45 10.63
CA MET A 187 2.97 20.80 11.87
C MET A 187 2.45 19.52 12.54
N GLY A 188 2.38 19.52 13.86
CA GLY A 188 1.83 18.40 14.59
C GLY A 188 2.84 17.28 14.86
N TRP A 189 2.32 16.09 14.91
CA TRP A 189 3.04 14.91 15.38
C TRP A 189 4.20 14.50 14.48
N LEU A 190 4.01 14.44 13.14
CA LEU A 190 5.04 14.05 12.18
C LEU A 190 6.25 15.02 12.23
N GLY A 191 5.97 16.33 12.26
CA GLY A 191 7.03 17.33 12.35
C GLY A 191 7.76 17.34 13.68
N THR A 192 7.05 17.07 14.78
CA THR A 192 7.67 16.93 16.10
C THR A 192 8.62 15.74 16.13
N SER A 193 8.17 14.58 15.67
CA SER A 193 8.99 13.37 15.59
C SER A 193 10.22 13.56 14.69
N LEU A 194 10.08 14.25 13.54
CA LEU A 194 11.22 14.49 12.66
C LEU A 194 12.26 15.44 13.31
N ARG A 195 11.82 16.48 14.04
CA ARG A 195 12.74 17.34 14.79
C ARG A 195 13.51 16.57 15.84
N GLU A 196 12.85 15.69 16.57
CA GLU A 196 13.49 14.81 17.55
C GLU A 196 14.53 13.90 16.89
N ALA A 197 14.17 13.25 15.79
CA ALA A 197 15.06 12.36 15.04
C ALA A 197 16.30 13.09 14.48
N LEU A 198 16.15 14.36 14.11
CA LEU A 198 17.23 15.21 13.62
C LEU A 198 17.98 15.96 14.75
N ASN A 199 17.63 15.73 16.02
CA ASN A 199 18.15 16.45 17.18
C ASN A 199 18.01 17.98 17.07
N LEU A 200 16.89 18.43 16.51
CA LEU A 200 16.57 19.85 16.38
C LEU A 200 15.76 20.37 17.58
N PRO A 201 15.86 21.64 17.92
CA PRO A 201 14.96 22.27 18.89
C PRO A 201 13.48 22.12 18.45
N PRO A 202 12.51 22.09 19.39
CA PRO A 202 11.09 21.83 19.08
C PRO A 202 10.45 22.80 18.07
N LYS A 203 11.00 24.00 17.92
CA LYS A 203 10.55 25.03 16.97
C LYS A 203 11.57 25.30 15.86
N ALA A 204 12.55 24.41 15.70
CA ALA A 204 13.52 24.55 14.64
C ALA A 204 12.88 24.34 13.28
N PHE A 205 13.43 25.03 12.34
CA PHE A 205 13.10 25.01 10.95
C PHE A 205 13.47 23.65 10.30
N ILE A 206 12.55 23.00 9.62
CA ILE A 206 12.84 21.83 8.79
C ILE A 206 12.97 22.31 7.33
N THR A 207 14.18 22.26 6.80
CA THR A 207 14.44 22.66 5.41
C THR A 207 14.08 21.56 4.44
N GLN A 208 13.80 21.89 3.16
CA GLN A 208 13.58 20.90 2.11
C GLN A 208 14.76 19.93 1.99
N LYS A 209 16.00 20.42 2.12
CA LYS A 209 17.20 19.57 2.11
C LYS A 209 17.19 18.50 3.22
N MET A 210 16.63 18.80 4.39
CA MET A 210 16.45 17.81 5.46
C MET A 210 15.39 16.78 5.08
N LEU A 211 14.29 17.22 4.45
CA LEU A 211 13.22 16.35 3.95
C LEU A 211 13.71 15.48 2.79
N ASP A 212 14.54 16.00 1.91
CA ASP A 212 15.11 15.26 0.78
C ASP A 212 16.06 14.14 1.24
N ASN A 213 16.57 14.22 2.47
CA ASN A 213 17.33 13.14 3.09
C ASN A 213 16.46 12.02 3.70
N VAL A 214 15.16 12.21 3.79
CA VAL A 214 14.25 11.18 4.27
C VAL A 214 13.88 10.25 3.12
N ILE A 215 14.29 9.00 3.22
CA ILE A 215 14.00 7.96 2.22
C ILE A 215 12.98 6.94 2.69
N GLY A 216 12.65 6.93 3.98
CA GLY A 216 11.67 6.03 4.54
C GLY A 216 11.01 6.56 5.80
N VAL A 217 9.72 6.25 5.95
CA VAL A 217 8.91 6.55 7.14
C VAL A 217 8.13 5.30 7.52
N THR A 218 8.24 4.92 8.78
CA THR A 218 7.41 3.88 9.39
C THR A 218 6.55 4.50 10.47
N VAL A 219 5.25 4.33 10.36
CA VAL A 219 4.26 4.71 11.37
C VAL A 219 3.59 3.45 11.89
N ARG A 220 3.78 3.17 13.16
CA ARG A 220 3.27 1.95 13.80
C ARG A 220 2.86 2.22 15.24
N ASP A 221 1.61 1.88 15.57
CA ASP A 221 1.06 1.99 16.93
C ASP A 221 1.27 3.37 17.59
N GLY A 222 1.25 4.44 16.80
CA GLY A 222 1.49 5.81 17.26
C GLY A 222 2.97 6.20 17.39
N GLU A 223 3.90 5.36 16.98
CA GLU A 223 5.34 5.66 16.92
C GLU A 223 5.79 5.89 15.48
N ILE A 224 6.78 6.76 15.29
CA ILE A 224 7.37 7.05 13.99
C ILE A 224 8.85 6.69 14.00
N GLU A 225 9.26 5.89 13.03
CA GLU A 225 10.66 5.63 12.72
C GLU A 225 11.03 6.25 11.38
N TRP A 226 12.20 6.89 11.33
CA TRP A 226 12.72 7.57 10.16
C TRP A 226 13.90 6.85 9.57
N VAL A 227 13.96 6.80 8.24
CA VAL A 227 15.14 6.31 7.49
C VAL A 227 15.70 7.46 6.68
N PHE A 228 16.94 7.83 6.97
CA PHE A 228 17.64 8.91 6.29
C PHE A 228 18.66 8.39 5.28
N TYR A 229 18.84 9.13 4.20
CA TYR A 229 19.94 8.94 3.25
C TYR A 229 21.21 9.56 3.85
N GLU A 230 22.10 8.73 4.39
CA GLU A 230 23.50 9.13 4.67
C GLU A 230 24.37 8.57 3.55
N GLU A 231 25.15 9.45 2.90
CA GLU A 231 25.97 9.19 1.71
C GLU A 231 26.91 7.98 1.84
N GLN A 232 26.51 6.80 1.95
CA GLN A 232 27.19 5.52 1.83
C GLN A 232 26.79 4.46 2.88
N LYS A 233 26.52 4.84 4.14
CA LYS A 233 26.17 3.87 5.19
C LYS A 233 24.73 3.40 5.11
N ASN A 234 23.82 4.25 4.66
CA ASN A 234 22.39 3.93 4.60
C ASN A 234 21.97 3.28 3.29
N HIS A 235 22.69 3.50 2.18
CA HIS A 235 22.50 2.72 0.97
C HIS A 235 22.72 1.22 1.23
N ASP A 236 23.70 0.86 2.03
CA ASP A 236 23.94 -0.52 2.47
C ASP A 236 22.92 -1.02 3.51
N ALA A 237 22.37 -0.14 4.35
CA ALA A 237 21.30 -0.48 5.28
C ALA A 237 19.95 -0.61 4.55
N TRP A 238 19.69 0.26 3.57
CA TRP A 238 18.52 0.18 2.69
C TRP A 238 18.62 -1.07 1.79
N GLN A 239 19.74 -1.32 1.13
CA GLN A 239 19.96 -2.56 0.36
C GLN A 239 19.96 -3.82 1.23
N ARG A 240 20.31 -3.74 2.51
CA ARG A 240 20.16 -4.85 3.47
C ARG A 240 18.70 -5.05 3.85
N ARG A 241 17.95 -3.98 4.14
CA ARG A 241 16.51 -4.06 4.38
C ARG A 241 15.75 -4.52 3.14
N GLU A 242 16.11 -4.04 1.96
CA GLU A 242 15.57 -4.51 0.69
C GLU A 242 15.86 -6.01 0.47
N ARG A 243 17.08 -6.47 0.76
CA ARG A 243 17.45 -7.88 0.74
C ARG A 243 16.79 -8.71 1.85
N GLU A 244 16.61 -8.14 3.02
CA GLU A 244 15.95 -8.79 4.16
C GLU A 244 14.45 -8.97 3.93
N VAL A 245 13.82 -8.13 3.13
CA VAL A 245 12.39 -8.20 2.84
C VAL A 245 12.10 -8.86 1.50
N ASN A 246 12.97 -8.76 0.52
CA ASN A 246 12.91 -9.56 -0.71
C ASN A 246 13.19 -11.05 -0.44
N ASN A 247 13.62 -11.41 0.75
CA ASN A 247 13.74 -12.76 1.24
C ASN A 247 12.60 -13.03 2.24
N TRP A 248 11.40 -13.35 1.74
CA TRP A 248 10.30 -13.81 2.59
C TRP A 248 10.69 -15.07 3.40
N GLY A 249 11.52 -15.93 2.83
CA GLY A 249 12.22 -16.95 3.60
C GLY A 249 12.99 -16.38 4.80
N LYS A 250 13.61 -15.18 4.68
CA LYS A 250 14.31 -14.50 5.79
C LYS A 250 13.44 -13.53 6.60
N TYR A 251 12.29 -13.12 6.11
CA TYR A 251 11.31 -12.38 6.93
C TYR A 251 10.56 -13.31 7.85
N ILE A 252 10.31 -14.46 7.37
CA ILE A 252 10.03 -15.63 8.18
C ILE A 252 11.20 -15.79 9.19
N ASP A 253 12.47 -15.79 8.79
CA ASP A 253 13.64 -15.87 9.67
C ASP A 253 13.77 -14.73 10.71
N LYS A 254 13.20 -13.58 10.54
CA LYS A 254 13.37 -12.43 11.46
C LYS A 254 12.23 -12.22 12.45
N TYR A 255 11.01 -12.67 12.13
CA TYR A 255 9.93 -12.83 13.11
C TYR A 255 10.00 -14.19 13.82
N SER A 256 10.85 -15.04 13.35
CA SER A 256 11.34 -16.21 14.03
C SER A 256 12.84 -16.03 14.35
N ASP A 257 13.19 -15.14 15.28
CA ASP A 257 14.34 -15.45 16.15
C ASP A 257 14.16 -16.83 16.81
N ASN A 258 13.02 -17.47 16.58
CA ASN A 258 12.65 -18.85 16.87
C ASN A 258 12.52 -19.74 15.62
N TRP A 259 12.90 -19.31 14.40
CA TRP A 259 13.03 -20.23 13.26
C TRP A 259 14.29 -21.09 13.32
N SER A 260 15.09 -20.95 14.35
CA SER A 260 15.90 -22.05 14.85
C SER A 260 15.03 -23.21 15.36
N ASP A 261 13.71 -22.99 15.50
CA ASP A 261 12.72 -24.00 15.84
C ASP A 261 11.64 -24.04 14.75
N PRO A 262 11.84 -24.83 13.68
CA PRO A 262 10.90 -24.91 12.56
C PRO A 262 9.52 -25.49 12.92
N LEU A 263 9.33 -25.97 14.14
CA LEU A 263 8.05 -26.49 14.61
C LEU A 263 7.12 -25.39 15.14
N PHE A 264 7.64 -24.27 15.60
CA PHE A 264 6.86 -23.20 16.22
C PHE A 264 6.52 -22.07 15.26
N LEU A 265 5.85 -22.41 14.18
CA LEU A 265 5.11 -21.41 13.42
C LEU A 265 4.00 -20.86 14.33
N THR A 266 4.14 -19.60 14.73
CA THR A 266 3.01 -18.91 15.36
C THR A 266 1.82 -19.05 14.41
N PRO A 267 0.68 -19.57 14.89
CA PRO A 267 -0.55 -19.55 14.09
C PRO A 267 -0.78 -18.13 13.59
N ASN A 268 -1.34 -17.96 12.40
CA ASN A 268 -1.81 -16.66 11.98
C ASN A 268 -2.64 -16.07 13.12
N PRO A 269 -2.35 -14.84 13.57
CA PRO A 269 -3.11 -14.25 14.65
C PRO A 269 -4.60 -14.34 14.31
N THR A 270 -5.43 -14.73 15.26
CA THR A 270 -6.87 -14.65 15.12
C THR A 270 -7.29 -13.19 15.07
N ASP A 271 -8.52 -12.87 14.68
CA ASP A 271 -9.00 -11.48 14.70
C ASP A 271 -8.91 -10.85 16.10
N ALA A 272 -8.95 -11.70 17.14
CA ALA A 272 -8.74 -11.28 18.54
C ALA A 272 -7.29 -10.92 18.87
N ASP A 273 -6.31 -11.40 18.07
CA ASP A 273 -4.88 -11.16 18.27
C ASP A 273 -4.38 -9.97 17.45
N LEU A 274 -5.22 -9.39 16.57
CA LEU A 274 -4.85 -8.17 15.87
C LEU A 274 -4.84 -7.00 16.85
N PRO A 275 -3.80 -6.17 16.86
CA PRO A 275 -3.80 -4.96 17.65
C PRO A 275 -5.00 -4.09 17.26
N ALA A 276 -5.62 -3.46 18.25
CA ALA A 276 -6.66 -2.47 17.99
C ALA A 276 -6.08 -1.34 17.13
N MET A 277 -6.86 -0.87 16.16
CA MET A 277 -6.47 0.28 15.36
C MET A 277 -6.32 1.50 16.27
N ASN A 278 -5.25 2.27 16.08
CA ASN A 278 -5.07 3.55 16.77
C ASN A 278 -6.27 4.46 16.41
N PRO A 279 -6.92 5.10 17.40
CA PRO A 279 -8.03 6.02 17.14
C PRO A 279 -7.63 7.27 16.35
N ASP A 280 -6.36 7.65 16.39
CA ASP A 280 -5.84 8.79 15.63
C ASP A 280 -5.56 8.36 14.18
N SER A 281 -6.05 9.13 13.22
CA SER A 281 -5.78 8.91 11.80
C SER A 281 -4.43 9.53 11.38
N PHE A 282 -3.86 9.02 10.28
CA PHE A 282 -2.66 9.56 9.66
C PHE A 282 -3.03 10.29 8.37
N ASP A 283 -2.71 11.57 8.29
CA ASP A 283 -2.94 12.38 7.09
C ASP A 283 -1.84 12.10 6.04
N LEU A 284 -2.20 11.34 5.01
CA LEU A 284 -1.29 11.01 3.89
C LEU A 284 -0.80 12.25 3.16
N SER A 285 -1.52 13.38 3.23
CA SER A 285 -1.11 14.61 2.55
C SER A 285 0.19 15.20 3.12
N GLU A 286 0.53 14.87 4.36
CA GLU A 286 1.80 15.31 4.96
C GLU A 286 3.02 14.70 4.26
N LEU A 287 2.87 13.57 3.55
CA LEU A 287 3.95 12.91 2.82
C LEU A 287 4.41 13.69 1.58
N GLN A 288 3.62 14.62 1.08
CA GLN A 288 3.91 15.41 -0.12
C GLN A 288 5.25 16.16 -0.09
N TYR A 289 5.81 16.38 1.10
CA TYR A 289 7.07 17.11 1.26
C TYR A 289 8.31 16.22 1.10
N PHE A 290 8.13 14.89 1.05
CA PHE A 290 9.24 13.92 1.01
C PHE A 290 9.50 13.44 -0.42
N ARG A 291 10.24 14.21 -1.21
CA ARG A 291 10.48 13.95 -2.65
C ARG A 291 11.23 12.66 -2.95
N HIS A 292 11.95 12.13 -1.98
CA HIS A 292 12.78 10.91 -2.10
C HIS A 292 12.28 9.78 -1.19
N LEU A 293 10.98 9.75 -0.91
CA LEU A 293 10.38 8.70 -0.10
C LEU A 293 10.24 7.42 -0.93
N HIS A 294 11.09 6.44 -0.67
CA HIS A 294 11.08 5.12 -1.32
C HIS A 294 10.36 4.06 -0.51
N TYR A 295 10.27 4.26 0.80
CA TYR A 295 9.69 3.33 1.74
C TYR A 295 8.66 4.05 2.62
N PHE A 296 7.42 3.55 2.59
CA PHE A 296 6.38 4.03 3.49
C PHE A 296 5.63 2.86 4.13
N GLN A 297 5.53 2.90 5.43
CA GLN A 297 4.76 1.94 6.21
C GLN A 297 3.81 2.68 7.14
N LEU A 298 2.53 2.32 7.07
CA LEU A 298 1.49 2.67 8.03
C LEU A 298 0.84 1.38 8.53
N ARG A 299 0.78 1.20 9.83
CA ARG A 299 0.14 0.03 10.45
C ARG A 299 -0.73 0.42 11.61
N ASN A 300 -1.86 -0.28 11.74
CA ASN A 300 -2.80 -0.15 12.87
C ASN A 300 -3.32 1.27 13.08
N GLN A 301 -3.44 2.02 12.01
CA GLN A 301 -3.87 3.42 12.05
C GLN A 301 -4.59 3.78 10.75
N GLN A 302 -5.73 4.46 10.86
CA GLN A 302 -6.52 4.83 9.69
C GLN A 302 -5.75 5.82 8.81
N ALA A 303 -5.73 5.56 7.50
CA ALA A 303 -5.21 6.49 6.51
C ALA A 303 -6.32 7.47 6.11
N GLU A 304 -5.99 8.76 6.08
CA GLU A 304 -6.90 9.81 5.63
C GLU A 304 -6.17 10.89 4.82
N GLY A 305 -6.90 11.90 4.37
CA GLY A 305 -6.36 13.03 3.61
C GLY A 305 -6.16 12.73 2.13
N THR A 306 -5.39 13.57 1.47
CA THR A 306 -5.14 13.45 0.03
C THR A 306 -4.07 12.39 -0.26
N TRP A 307 -4.39 11.47 -1.17
CA TRP A 307 -3.46 10.43 -1.62
C TRP A 307 -2.34 11.01 -2.49
N VAL A 308 -1.19 11.29 -1.88
CA VAL A 308 0.00 11.80 -2.58
C VAL A 308 0.98 10.70 -2.98
N LEU A 309 0.78 9.47 -2.49
CA LEU A 309 1.65 8.32 -2.75
C LEU A 309 1.92 8.05 -4.23
N PRO A 310 0.95 8.18 -5.17
CA PRO A 310 1.21 8.01 -6.59
C PRO A 310 2.26 8.95 -7.18
N LYS A 311 2.51 10.07 -6.51
CA LYS A 311 3.46 11.10 -6.94
C LYS A 311 4.85 10.94 -6.34
N LEU A 312 5.03 9.96 -5.44
CA LEU A 312 6.28 9.70 -4.74
C LEU A 312 6.98 8.47 -5.34
N PRO A 313 8.32 8.41 -5.28
CA PRO A 313 9.09 7.28 -5.80
C PRO A 313 9.03 6.05 -4.86
N ILE A 314 7.82 5.59 -4.54
CA ILE A 314 7.61 4.50 -3.59
C ILE A 314 7.96 3.17 -4.24
N HIS A 315 8.95 2.48 -3.69
CA HIS A 315 9.29 1.10 -4.05
C HIS A 315 8.65 0.09 -3.10
N TRP A 316 8.30 0.53 -1.91
CA TRP A 316 7.85 -0.30 -0.83
C TRP A 316 6.73 0.36 -0.03
N LEU A 317 5.54 -0.25 -0.10
CA LEU A 317 4.34 0.27 0.53
C LEU A 317 3.71 -0.76 1.45
N ILE A 318 3.56 -0.41 2.71
CA ILE A 318 2.82 -1.21 3.69
C ILE A 318 1.69 -0.35 4.27
N LEU A 319 0.46 -0.75 4.01
CA LEU A 319 -0.76 -0.14 4.53
C LEU A 319 -1.62 -1.25 5.17
N SER A 320 -1.15 -1.77 6.30
CA SER A 320 -1.76 -2.93 6.97
C SER A 320 -2.61 -2.50 8.16
N ASN A 321 -3.86 -2.96 8.22
CA ASN A 321 -4.85 -2.57 9.23
C ASN A 321 -5.04 -1.04 9.25
N CYS A 322 -5.35 -0.46 8.08
CA CYS A 322 -5.46 0.99 7.86
C CYS A 322 -6.88 1.41 7.45
N GLY A 323 -7.85 0.50 7.52
CA GLY A 323 -9.25 0.80 7.18
C GLY A 323 -9.50 0.95 5.68
N LEU A 324 -8.58 0.48 4.82
CA LEU A 324 -8.69 0.62 3.36
C LEU A 324 -9.84 -0.19 2.78
N THR A 325 -10.43 0.35 1.72
CA THR A 325 -11.54 -0.22 0.96
C THR A 325 -11.24 -0.20 -0.54
N ASP A 326 -12.17 -0.66 -1.36
CA ASP A 326 -12.04 -0.59 -2.82
C ASP A 326 -11.97 0.85 -3.36
N ALA A 327 -12.43 1.85 -2.59
CA ALA A 327 -12.34 3.27 -2.96
C ALA A 327 -10.88 3.77 -2.99
N ASP A 328 -9.98 3.13 -2.26
CA ASP A 328 -8.57 3.51 -2.14
C ASP A 328 -7.70 2.84 -3.21
N MET A 329 -8.18 1.75 -3.81
CA MET A 329 -7.43 0.97 -4.80
C MET A 329 -6.98 1.75 -6.03
N PRO A 330 -7.78 2.69 -6.61
CA PRO A 330 -7.34 3.50 -7.74
C PRO A 330 -6.08 4.32 -7.45
N TYR A 331 -5.91 4.81 -6.23
CA TYR A 331 -4.71 5.56 -5.83
C TYR A 331 -3.49 4.65 -5.65
N ILE A 332 -3.68 3.46 -5.08
CA ILE A 332 -2.62 2.48 -4.87
C ILE A 332 -2.11 1.97 -6.23
N THR A 333 -3.02 1.64 -7.14
CA THR A 333 -2.68 1.11 -8.46
C THR A 333 -2.15 2.16 -9.44
N ALA A 334 -2.20 3.44 -9.06
CA ALA A 334 -1.61 4.54 -9.82
C ALA A 334 -0.13 4.82 -9.50
N ILE A 335 0.45 4.14 -8.48
CA ILE A 335 1.82 4.42 -8.01
C ILE A 335 2.89 4.16 -9.08
N ASN A 336 2.64 3.29 -10.05
CA ASN A 336 3.58 2.91 -11.11
C ASN A 336 3.18 3.43 -12.50
N VAL A 337 2.38 4.47 -12.58
CA VAL A 337 2.08 5.05 -13.90
C VAL A 337 3.34 5.69 -14.46
N ASP A 338 3.90 5.06 -15.50
CA ASP A 338 5.01 5.60 -16.28
C ASP A 338 4.54 6.87 -17.00
N ASP A 339 4.95 8.01 -16.51
CA ASP A 339 4.75 9.31 -17.15
C ASP A 339 5.93 9.70 -18.08
N GLY A 340 6.86 8.77 -18.30
CA GLY A 340 8.06 8.95 -19.12
C GLY A 340 9.22 9.65 -18.40
N GLU A 341 9.02 10.15 -17.19
CA GLU A 341 10.04 10.86 -16.41
C GLU A 341 10.44 10.12 -15.11
N ARG A 342 9.61 9.17 -14.64
CA ARG A 342 9.82 8.50 -13.34
C ARG A 342 9.75 6.98 -13.49
N TYR A 343 10.83 6.31 -13.15
CA TYR A 343 10.83 4.87 -12.93
C TYR A 343 10.36 4.59 -11.49
N ASN A 344 9.06 4.62 -11.28
CA ASN A 344 8.47 4.20 -10.01
C ASN A 344 8.18 2.69 -10.12
N GLU A 345 9.05 1.89 -9.55
CA GLU A 345 8.90 0.45 -9.51
C GLU A 345 8.47 0.02 -8.11
N LEU A 346 7.16 -0.15 -7.90
CA LEU A 346 6.66 -0.72 -6.66
C LEU A 346 6.98 -2.22 -6.63
N TYR A 347 7.89 -2.62 -5.73
CA TYR A 347 8.32 -4.01 -5.57
C TYR A 347 7.56 -4.76 -4.51
N ASN A 348 7.19 -4.08 -3.41
CA ASN A 348 6.55 -4.69 -2.26
C ASN A 348 5.30 -3.92 -1.90
N LEU A 349 4.17 -4.64 -1.85
CA LEU A 349 2.88 -4.10 -1.47
C LEU A 349 2.23 -4.98 -0.42
N ASN A 350 1.97 -4.41 0.76
CA ASN A 350 1.21 -5.07 1.82
C ASN A 350 -0.06 -4.28 2.13
N LEU A 351 -1.20 -4.87 1.84
CA LEU A 351 -2.54 -4.36 2.10
C LEU A 351 -3.32 -5.29 3.05
N GLY A 352 -2.64 -6.09 3.84
CA GLY A 352 -3.26 -7.05 4.74
C GLY A 352 -4.14 -6.39 5.81
N ASN A 353 -5.14 -7.12 6.29
CA ASN A 353 -6.05 -6.68 7.37
C ASN A 353 -6.83 -5.40 7.04
N ASN A 354 -7.39 -5.32 5.84
CA ASN A 354 -8.23 -4.21 5.40
C ASN A 354 -9.62 -4.73 4.96
N ALA A 355 -10.44 -3.89 4.34
CA ALA A 355 -11.77 -4.23 3.88
C ALA A 355 -11.88 -4.26 2.35
N ILE A 356 -10.81 -4.63 1.65
CA ILE A 356 -10.71 -4.67 0.20
C ILE A 356 -11.47 -5.89 -0.33
N THR A 357 -12.33 -5.68 -1.33
CA THR A 357 -13.09 -6.76 -1.98
C THR A 357 -12.64 -7.03 -3.42
N SER A 358 -11.96 -6.07 -4.06
CA SER A 358 -11.53 -6.13 -5.46
C SER A 358 -10.06 -5.76 -5.60
N LEU A 359 -9.35 -6.52 -6.43
CA LEU A 359 -7.96 -6.24 -6.85
C LEU A 359 -7.89 -5.54 -8.23
N SER A 360 -9.00 -4.99 -8.72
CA SER A 360 -9.03 -4.29 -10.01
C SER A 360 -7.99 -3.17 -10.08
N GLY A 361 -7.22 -3.12 -11.16
CA GLY A 361 -6.11 -2.17 -11.35
C GLY A 361 -4.74 -2.73 -10.96
N MET A 362 -4.67 -3.84 -10.19
CA MET A 362 -3.40 -4.46 -9.80
C MET A 362 -2.56 -4.93 -10.99
N GLU A 363 -3.20 -5.27 -12.13
CA GLU A 363 -2.55 -5.63 -13.38
C GLU A 363 -1.57 -4.58 -13.91
N ARG A 364 -1.69 -3.33 -13.42
CA ARG A 364 -0.77 -2.23 -13.75
C ARG A 364 0.56 -2.30 -13.00
N LEU A 365 0.61 -3.02 -11.89
CA LEU A 365 1.77 -3.10 -11.01
C LEU A 365 2.70 -4.25 -11.42
N ALA A 366 3.11 -4.28 -12.68
CA ALA A 366 3.88 -5.38 -13.27
C ALA A 366 5.27 -5.62 -12.65
N THR A 367 5.75 -4.69 -11.83
CA THR A 367 7.05 -4.79 -11.14
C THR A 367 6.95 -5.44 -9.76
N LEU A 368 5.74 -5.71 -9.26
CA LEU A 368 5.55 -6.34 -7.96
C LEU A 368 6.27 -7.68 -7.86
N ASN A 369 7.02 -7.81 -6.79
CA ASN A 369 7.71 -9.03 -6.39
C ASN A 369 7.05 -9.68 -5.17
N VAL A 370 6.53 -8.85 -4.25
CA VAL A 370 5.85 -9.28 -3.03
C VAL A 370 4.48 -8.63 -2.95
N LEU A 371 3.43 -9.44 -2.81
CA LEU A 371 2.06 -8.98 -2.61
C LEU A 371 1.43 -9.68 -1.40
N LEU A 372 1.04 -8.89 -0.40
CA LEU A 372 0.39 -9.36 0.80
C LEU A 372 -0.99 -8.72 0.91
N VAL A 373 -2.04 -9.52 0.74
CA VAL A 373 -3.45 -9.09 0.79
C VAL A 373 -4.28 -9.97 1.71
N GLN A 374 -3.62 -10.61 2.67
CA GLN A 374 -4.28 -11.48 3.65
C GLN A 374 -5.34 -10.72 4.47
N ARG A 375 -6.36 -11.46 4.95
CA ARG A 375 -7.42 -10.91 5.81
C ARG A 375 -8.10 -9.68 5.19
N ASN A 376 -8.61 -9.87 3.99
CA ASN A 376 -9.50 -8.97 3.28
C ASN A 376 -10.79 -9.72 2.89
N ALA A 377 -11.60 -9.15 2.02
CA ALA A 377 -12.81 -9.78 1.51
C ALA A 377 -12.74 -10.05 -0.01
N ILE A 378 -11.53 -10.31 -0.52
CA ILE A 378 -11.23 -10.53 -1.93
C ILE A 378 -11.93 -11.81 -2.42
N ARG A 379 -12.40 -11.78 -3.68
CA ARG A 379 -13.12 -12.90 -4.30
C ARG A 379 -12.52 -13.32 -5.63
N ASP A 380 -11.96 -12.39 -6.37
CA ASP A 380 -11.44 -12.59 -7.72
C ASP A 380 -9.95 -12.28 -7.77
N LEU A 381 -9.16 -13.25 -8.24
CA LEU A 381 -7.72 -13.13 -8.44
C LEU A 381 -7.33 -12.86 -9.89
N SER A 382 -8.30 -12.71 -10.83
CA SER A 382 -8.01 -12.48 -12.25
C SER A 382 -7.08 -11.28 -12.50
N PRO A 383 -7.14 -10.17 -11.73
CA PRO A 383 -6.21 -9.06 -11.92
C PRO A 383 -4.74 -9.41 -11.66
N LEU A 384 -4.47 -10.56 -11.04
CA LEU A 384 -3.10 -11.02 -10.76
C LEU A 384 -2.52 -11.88 -11.89
N SER A 385 -3.33 -12.31 -12.88
CA SER A 385 -2.91 -13.25 -13.94
C SER A 385 -1.77 -12.73 -14.82
N ASP A 386 -1.59 -11.41 -14.90
CA ASP A 386 -0.54 -10.79 -15.71
C ASP A 386 0.71 -10.40 -14.89
N LEU A 387 0.70 -10.61 -13.57
CA LEU A 387 1.79 -10.25 -12.67
C LEU A 387 2.85 -11.35 -12.58
N THR A 388 3.69 -11.44 -13.62
CA THR A 388 4.66 -12.53 -13.80
C THR A 388 5.93 -12.39 -12.95
N ARG A 389 6.08 -11.37 -12.13
CA ARG A 389 7.27 -11.13 -11.29
C ARG A 389 7.05 -11.43 -9.81
N ILE A 390 5.85 -11.79 -9.40
CA ILE A 390 5.57 -12.08 -7.99
C ILE A 390 6.28 -13.39 -7.59
N HIS A 391 7.12 -13.28 -6.57
CA HIS A 391 7.80 -14.41 -5.92
C HIS A 391 7.15 -14.79 -4.60
N SER A 392 6.52 -13.84 -3.91
CA SER A 392 5.87 -14.07 -2.62
C SER A 392 4.46 -13.50 -2.62
N LEU A 393 3.50 -14.38 -2.37
CA LEU A 393 2.08 -14.04 -2.36
C LEU A 393 1.40 -14.55 -1.09
N ASN A 394 0.73 -13.64 -0.37
CA ASN A 394 -0.14 -14.01 0.73
C ASN A 394 -1.57 -13.56 0.44
N ILE A 395 -2.45 -14.52 0.17
CA ILE A 395 -3.89 -14.32 -0.04
C ILE A 395 -4.74 -14.97 1.07
N SER A 396 -4.10 -15.41 2.15
CA SER A 396 -4.75 -16.13 3.24
C SER A 396 -5.90 -15.33 3.84
N TRP A 397 -6.87 -16.06 4.41
CA TRP A 397 -8.02 -15.44 5.10
C TRP A 397 -8.84 -14.47 4.22
N ASN A 398 -9.00 -14.80 2.94
CA ASN A 398 -9.96 -14.20 2.03
C ASN A 398 -11.02 -15.23 1.67
N PRO A 399 -12.01 -15.48 2.52
CA PRO A 399 -12.94 -16.62 2.38
C PRO A 399 -13.84 -16.54 1.14
N GLY A 400 -13.82 -15.40 0.44
CA GLY A 400 -14.54 -15.23 -0.83
C GLY A 400 -13.81 -15.81 -2.05
N ILE A 401 -12.51 -16.12 -1.94
CA ILE A 401 -11.74 -16.75 -3.02
C ILE A 401 -12.16 -18.21 -3.16
N THR A 402 -12.64 -18.58 -4.33
CA THR A 402 -13.10 -19.94 -4.66
C THR A 402 -12.27 -20.60 -5.76
N SER A 403 -11.38 -19.86 -6.41
CA SER A 403 -10.48 -20.36 -7.45
C SER A 403 -9.13 -19.64 -7.38
N ILE A 404 -8.07 -20.40 -7.58
CA ILE A 404 -6.68 -19.92 -7.66
C ILE A 404 -6.07 -20.12 -9.06
N GLU A 405 -6.90 -20.46 -10.05
CA GLU A 405 -6.47 -20.66 -11.43
C GLU A 405 -5.68 -19.47 -12.02
N PRO A 406 -6.03 -18.19 -11.72
CA PRO A 406 -5.26 -17.04 -12.19
C PRO A 406 -3.79 -17.06 -11.77
N LEU A 407 -3.45 -17.65 -10.61
CA LEU A 407 -2.07 -17.74 -10.15
C LEU A 407 -1.23 -18.68 -11.02
N ALA A 408 -1.82 -19.80 -11.47
CA ALA A 408 -1.16 -20.73 -12.37
C ALA A 408 -0.93 -20.14 -13.76
N GLN A 409 -1.71 -19.15 -14.17
CA GLN A 409 -1.53 -18.44 -15.43
C GLN A 409 -0.39 -17.44 -15.37
N GLY A 410 -0.30 -16.65 -14.31
CA GLY A 410 0.67 -15.55 -14.19
C GLY A 410 1.98 -15.91 -13.50
N MET A 411 1.93 -16.78 -12.48
CA MET A 411 3.04 -16.94 -11.51
C MET A 411 3.60 -18.35 -11.43
N ARG A 412 3.22 -19.25 -12.35
CA ARG A 412 3.58 -20.66 -12.31
C ARG A 412 5.09 -20.92 -12.13
N GLU A 413 5.91 -20.12 -12.83
CA GLU A 413 7.37 -20.29 -12.86
C GLU A 413 8.11 -19.37 -11.88
N THR A 414 7.41 -18.40 -11.29
CA THR A 414 8.05 -17.37 -10.48
C THR A 414 7.70 -17.43 -9.00
N LEU A 415 6.54 -18.01 -8.65
CA LEU A 415 6.09 -18.03 -7.26
C LEU A 415 6.93 -19.00 -6.43
N VAL A 416 7.57 -18.46 -5.40
CA VAL A 416 8.44 -19.20 -4.47
C VAL A 416 7.74 -19.42 -3.13
N ASN A 417 6.98 -18.43 -2.66
CA ASN A 417 6.27 -18.51 -1.39
C ASN A 417 4.79 -18.23 -1.59
N LEU A 418 3.94 -19.16 -1.18
CA LEU A 418 2.50 -19.04 -1.24
C LEU A 418 1.85 -19.33 0.12
N ASP A 419 1.18 -18.32 0.69
CA ASP A 419 0.30 -18.48 1.84
C ASP A 419 -1.15 -18.28 1.40
N MET A 420 -1.94 -19.34 1.50
CA MET A 420 -3.37 -19.35 1.19
C MET A 420 -4.18 -20.07 2.28
N ALA A 421 -3.71 -19.99 3.52
CA ALA A 421 -4.45 -20.49 4.67
C ALA A 421 -5.84 -19.84 4.77
N GLY A 422 -6.82 -20.56 5.27
CA GLY A 422 -8.21 -20.09 5.35
C GLY A 422 -9.00 -20.22 4.04
N LEU A 423 -8.42 -20.80 2.98
CA LEU A 423 -9.08 -20.97 1.67
C LEU A 423 -9.45 -22.43 1.43
N ALA A 424 -10.72 -22.66 1.04
CA ALA A 424 -11.23 -23.96 0.64
C ALA A 424 -11.26 -24.04 -0.90
N VAL A 425 -10.12 -24.30 -1.53
CA VAL A 425 -9.94 -24.27 -2.99
C VAL A 425 -9.36 -25.59 -3.52
N ASP A 426 -9.55 -25.84 -4.81
CA ASP A 426 -8.87 -26.92 -5.54
C ASP A 426 -7.37 -26.58 -5.64
N LEU A 427 -6.51 -27.52 -5.25
CA LEU A 427 -5.04 -27.38 -5.28
C LEU A 427 -4.41 -27.73 -6.64
N THR A 428 -5.19 -28.18 -7.63
CA THR A 428 -4.70 -28.55 -8.97
C THR A 428 -3.82 -27.46 -9.60
N PRO A 429 -4.18 -26.16 -9.52
CA PRO A 429 -3.32 -25.12 -10.09
C PRO A 429 -1.95 -25.00 -9.43
N VAL A 430 -1.83 -25.34 -8.12
CA VAL A 430 -0.57 -25.31 -7.38
C VAL A 430 0.36 -26.43 -7.80
N GLY A 431 -0.17 -27.59 -8.15
CA GLY A 431 0.61 -28.79 -8.48
C GLY A 431 1.61 -28.63 -9.63
N GLY A 432 1.47 -27.57 -10.44
CA GLY A 432 2.42 -27.24 -11.50
C GLY A 432 3.40 -26.12 -11.18
N MET A 433 3.42 -25.58 -9.95
CA MET A 433 4.28 -24.48 -9.52
C MET A 433 5.60 -25.02 -8.96
N GLU A 434 6.46 -25.54 -9.84
CA GLU A 434 7.70 -26.24 -9.46
C GLU A 434 8.73 -25.34 -8.74
N SER A 435 8.57 -24.02 -8.83
CA SER A 435 9.44 -23.03 -8.15
C SER A 435 9.08 -22.81 -6.68
N LEU A 436 7.99 -23.40 -6.20
CA LEU A 436 7.58 -23.22 -4.79
C LEU A 436 8.59 -23.84 -3.82
N ASP A 437 9.05 -23.01 -2.91
CA ASP A 437 9.84 -23.39 -1.74
C ASP A 437 8.97 -23.52 -0.48
N LEU A 438 7.94 -22.66 -0.35
CA LEU A 438 7.02 -22.65 0.79
C LEU A 438 5.57 -22.66 0.32
N LEU A 439 4.79 -23.57 0.88
CA LEU A 439 3.34 -23.62 0.72
C LEU A 439 2.68 -23.72 2.11
N ARG A 440 1.78 -22.77 2.38
CA ARG A 440 0.92 -22.77 3.56
C ARG A 440 -0.54 -22.82 3.16
N ILE A 441 -1.25 -23.84 3.66
CA ILE A 441 -2.65 -24.15 3.37
C ILE A 441 -3.36 -24.63 4.64
N GLY A 442 -4.67 -24.78 4.56
CA GLY A 442 -5.48 -25.26 5.68
C GLY A 442 -6.25 -24.12 6.33
N ASP A 443 -6.60 -24.29 7.59
CA ASP A 443 -7.39 -23.34 8.38
C ASP A 443 -6.59 -22.89 9.60
N ASP A 444 -7.21 -22.40 10.66
CA ASP A 444 -6.56 -22.23 11.93
C ASP A 444 -6.41 -23.61 12.64
N TRP A 445 -5.46 -23.68 13.53
CA TRP A 445 -5.14 -24.93 14.25
C TRP A 445 -6.29 -25.44 15.15
N ASN A 446 -7.33 -24.66 15.39
CA ASN A 446 -8.50 -25.02 16.19
C ASN A 446 -9.72 -25.44 15.35
N SER A 447 -9.66 -25.33 14.03
CA SER A 447 -10.80 -25.62 13.16
C SER A 447 -10.49 -26.81 12.24
N HIS A 448 -11.53 -27.50 11.79
CA HIS A 448 -11.48 -28.53 10.76
C HIS A 448 -12.51 -28.23 9.66
N ARG A 449 -12.72 -26.94 9.36
CA ARG A 449 -13.76 -26.51 8.43
C ARG A 449 -13.37 -26.76 6.98
N ILE A 450 -12.06 -26.86 6.70
CA ILE A 450 -11.53 -27.01 5.36
C ILE A 450 -11.15 -28.48 5.12
N ALA A 451 -11.56 -29.03 3.98
CA ALA A 451 -11.08 -30.30 3.48
C ALA A 451 -10.16 -30.05 2.29
N LEU A 452 -9.00 -30.69 2.27
CA LEU A 452 -7.98 -30.53 1.23
C LEU A 452 -7.58 -31.89 0.67
N ASP A 453 -7.53 -31.97 -0.66
CA ASP A 453 -6.93 -33.08 -1.38
C ASP A 453 -5.48 -32.72 -1.73
N LEU A 454 -4.52 -33.47 -1.18
CA LEU A 454 -3.08 -33.24 -1.45
C LEU A 454 -2.56 -33.91 -2.72
N ALA A 455 -3.35 -34.77 -3.39
CA ALA A 455 -2.92 -35.48 -4.58
C ALA A 455 -2.33 -34.58 -5.68
N PRO A 456 -2.88 -33.37 -5.96
CA PRO A 456 -2.29 -32.46 -6.94
C PRO A 456 -0.88 -32.00 -6.62
N LEU A 457 -0.46 -32.00 -5.34
CA LEU A 457 0.83 -31.50 -4.91
C LEU A 457 1.98 -32.50 -5.11
N SER A 458 1.68 -33.73 -5.53
CA SER A 458 2.68 -34.83 -5.66
C SER A 458 3.85 -34.50 -6.60
N GLY A 459 3.68 -33.52 -7.52
CA GLY A 459 4.74 -33.07 -8.44
C GLY A 459 5.74 -32.07 -7.84
N LEU A 460 5.46 -31.51 -6.64
CA LEU A 460 6.27 -30.44 -6.03
C LEU A 460 7.52 -31.00 -5.33
N THR A 461 8.39 -31.65 -6.09
CA THR A 461 9.60 -32.32 -5.54
C THR A 461 10.63 -31.35 -4.99
N GLY A 462 10.58 -30.06 -5.38
CA GLY A 462 11.44 -28.98 -4.92
C GLY A 462 10.95 -28.26 -3.66
N LEU A 463 9.70 -28.53 -3.23
CA LEU A 463 9.10 -27.86 -2.08
C LEU A 463 9.90 -28.15 -0.81
N LYS A 464 10.24 -27.10 -0.04
CA LYS A 464 11.04 -27.18 1.18
C LYS A 464 10.19 -27.12 2.46
N TYR A 465 9.14 -26.33 2.44
CA TYR A 465 8.30 -26.07 3.61
C TYR A 465 6.83 -26.30 3.25
N LEU A 466 6.25 -27.37 3.80
CA LEU A 466 4.83 -27.66 3.67
C LEU A 466 4.14 -27.47 5.02
N HIS A 467 3.22 -26.53 5.09
CA HIS A 467 2.41 -26.24 6.26
C HIS A 467 0.92 -26.45 5.94
N VAL A 468 0.36 -27.49 6.50
CA VAL A 468 -1.08 -27.80 6.44
C VAL A 468 -1.61 -27.75 7.86
N LEU A 469 -2.45 -26.78 8.17
CA LEU A 469 -2.91 -26.54 9.53
C LEU A 469 -4.42 -26.71 9.63
N GLY A 470 -4.91 -27.40 10.64
CA GLY A 470 -6.34 -27.45 10.98
C GLY A 470 -7.28 -27.86 9.84
N ALA A 471 -6.86 -28.74 8.96
CA ALA A 471 -7.62 -29.19 7.79
C ALA A 471 -7.87 -30.69 7.80
N LYS A 472 -9.00 -31.14 7.29
CA LYS A 472 -9.19 -32.55 6.99
C LYS A 472 -8.43 -32.88 5.70
N VAL A 473 -7.40 -33.73 5.79
CA VAL A 473 -6.50 -34.05 4.67
C VAL A 473 -6.85 -35.39 4.06
N ASP A 474 -7.11 -35.38 2.75
CA ASP A 474 -7.23 -36.58 1.90
C ASP A 474 -5.94 -36.73 1.05
N ASN A 475 -5.64 -37.97 0.62
CA ASN A 475 -4.48 -38.31 -0.23
C ASN A 475 -3.12 -37.82 0.35
N VAL A 476 -2.94 -37.97 1.66
CA VAL A 476 -1.72 -37.54 2.36
C VAL A 476 -0.45 -38.23 1.82
N GLU A 477 -0.59 -39.41 1.21
CA GLU A 477 0.47 -40.17 0.55
C GLU A 477 1.17 -39.39 -0.57
N ALA A 478 0.56 -38.35 -1.12
CA ALA A 478 1.20 -37.44 -2.06
C ALA A 478 2.47 -36.79 -1.49
N ILE A 479 2.56 -36.61 -0.16
CA ILE A 479 3.73 -36.04 0.51
C ILE A 479 4.98 -36.89 0.25
N SER A 480 4.85 -38.24 0.17
CA SER A 480 6.00 -39.14 -0.01
C SER A 480 6.81 -38.88 -1.29
N SER A 481 6.23 -38.20 -2.28
CA SER A 481 6.94 -37.81 -3.51
C SER A 481 7.70 -36.47 -3.41
N MET A 482 7.44 -35.67 -2.36
CA MET A 482 8.03 -34.33 -2.17
C MET A 482 9.41 -34.45 -1.48
N SER A 483 10.40 -34.97 -2.19
CA SER A 483 11.72 -35.32 -1.62
C SER A 483 12.57 -34.14 -1.14
N GLY A 484 12.20 -32.91 -1.52
CA GLY A 484 12.88 -31.67 -1.12
C GLY A 484 12.51 -31.15 0.27
N LEU A 485 11.50 -31.73 0.95
CA LEU A 485 10.96 -31.19 2.18
C LEU A 485 11.99 -31.15 3.32
N LEU A 486 12.17 -29.97 3.87
CA LEU A 486 12.96 -29.69 5.09
C LEU A 486 12.06 -29.68 6.33
N CYS A 487 10.83 -29.21 6.20
CA CYS A 487 9.85 -29.13 7.26
C CYS A 487 8.48 -29.60 6.77
N ILE A 488 7.83 -30.47 7.57
CA ILE A 488 6.48 -30.96 7.32
C ILE A 488 5.64 -30.64 8.55
N ASN A 489 4.67 -29.73 8.40
CA ASN A 489 3.71 -29.43 9.45
C ASN A 489 2.30 -29.89 9.01
N LEU A 490 1.74 -30.83 9.78
CA LEU A 490 0.40 -31.40 9.60
C LEU A 490 -0.38 -31.30 10.91
N GLN A 491 -0.25 -30.19 11.63
CA GLN A 491 -0.91 -29.97 12.90
C GLN A 491 -2.43 -29.97 12.74
N ASN A 492 -3.10 -30.76 13.56
CA ASN A 492 -4.57 -30.87 13.58
C ASN A 492 -5.18 -31.21 12.20
N CYS A 493 -4.55 -32.14 11.47
CA CYS A 493 -4.94 -32.53 10.10
C CYS A 493 -5.67 -33.86 10.01
N GLY A 494 -6.12 -34.41 11.12
CA GLY A 494 -6.80 -35.72 11.14
C GLY A 494 -5.87 -36.87 10.77
N MET A 495 -4.57 -36.73 11.05
CA MET A 495 -3.60 -37.80 10.84
C MET A 495 -3.87 -38.97 11.81
N THR A 496 -3.81 -40.17 11.28
CA THR A 496 -3.88 -41.41 12.05
C THR A 496 -2.59 -42.19 11.92
N SER A 497 -2.35 -43.15 12.81
CA SER A 497 -1.14 -43.98 12.76
C SER A 497 -0.94 -44.67 11.40
N ALA A 498 -2.04 -45.05 10.71
CA ALA A 498 -1.98 -45.66 9.37
C ALA A 498 -1.47 -44.72 8.28
N LYS A 499 -1.58 -43.41 8.46
CA LYS A 499 -1.13 -42.38 7.50
C LYS A 499 0.34 -41.98 7.69
N LEU A 500 1.01 -42.44 8.77
CA LEU A 500 2.42 -42.06 9.07
C LEU A 500 3.40 -42.50 7.98
N THR A 501 3.08 -43.58 7.26
CA THR A 501 3.93 -44.05 6.13
C THR A 501 4.15 -43.00 5.05
N ALA A 502 3.26 -42.02 4.91
CA ALA A 502 3.39 -40.89 3.97
C ALA A 502 4.57 -39.97 4.30
N LEU A 503 5.08 -40.03 5.55
CA LEU A 503 6.19 -39.19 6.01
C LEU A 503 7.55 -39.88 5.85
N ASN A 504 7.58 -41.11 5.37
CA ASN A 504 8.82 -41.83 5.12
C ASN A 504 9.46 -41.41 3.79
N GLY A 505 10.79 -41.56 3.70
CA GLY A 505 11.51 -41.28 2.47
C GLY A 505 11.89 -39.80 2.24
N HIS A 506 11.95 -39.02 3.31
CA HIS A 506 12.34 -37.62 3.29
C HIS A 506 13.76 -37.40 3.86
N PRO A 507 14.81 -37.57 3.03
CA PRO A 507 16.18 -37.57 3.52
C PRO A 507 16.68 -36.22 4.02
N LEU A 508 16.01 -35.14 3.65
CA LEU A 508 16.38 -33.76 3.99
C LEU A 508 15.58 -33.20 5.16
N THR A 509 14.49 -33.85 5.57
CA THR A 509 13.57 -33.33 6.58
C THR A 509 14.25 -33.27 7.96
N THR A 510 14.21 -32.06 8.52
CA THR A 510 14.79 -31.76 9.83
C THR A 510 13.74 -31.65 10.94
N ALA A 511 12.49 -31.34 10.57
CA ALA A 511 11.41 -31.10 11.51
C ALA A 511 10.06 -31.65 11.01
N ILE A 512 9.30 -32.26 11.90
CA ILE A 512 7.95 -32.75 11.64
C ILE A 512 7.03 -32.31 12.79
N ASP A 513 5.91 -31.69 12.47
CA ASP A 513 4.86 -31.33 13.40
C ASP A 513 3.59 -32.13 13.11
N LEU A 514 3.18 -32.92 14.09
CA LEU A 514 1.97 -33.75 14.07
C LEU A 514 1.10 -33.52 15.31
N GLU A 515 1.19 -32.34 15.92
CA GLU A 515 0.40 -32.00 17.08
C GLU A 515 -1.11 -32.13 16.81
N ARG A 516 -1.87 -32.47 17.86
CA ARG A 516 -3.33 -32.49 17.88
C ARG A 516 -3.95 -33.37 16.78
N ASN A 517 -3.34 -34.51 16.49
CA ASN A 517 -3.85 -35.50 15.56
C ASN A 517 -4.46 -36.71 16.29
N PHE A 518 -4.79 -37.79 15.57
CA PHE A 518 -5.39 -39.00 16.11
C PHE A 518 -4.39 -40.15 16.16
N LEU A 519 -3.13 -39.88 16.46
CA LEU A 519 -2.08 -40.89 16.54
C LEU A 519 -2.19 -41.69 17.82
N ARG A 520 -2.18 -42.99 17.69
CA ARG A 520 -2.17 -43.95 18.85
C ARG A 520 -0.87 -44.73 18.96
N THR A 521 -0.22 -45.01 17.84
CA THR A 521 1.09 -45.62 17.73
C THR A 521 1.93 -44.90 16.68
N LEU A 522 3.23 -45.15 16.69
CA LEU A 522 4.18 -44.62 15.72
C LEU A 522 4.66 -45.70 14.73
N ASP A 523 4.01 -46.86 14.70
CA ASP A 523 4.45 -48.04 13.92
C ASP A 523 4.62 -47.80 12.43
N GLY A 524 3.94 -46.79 11.88
CA GLY A 524 4.05 -46.41 10.46
C GLY A 524 5.25 -45.51 10.13
N LEU A 525 5.93 -44.95 11.13
CA LEU A 525 7.06 -44.05 10.93
C LEU A 525 8.38 -44.84 10.92
N ASP A 526 9.19 -44.66 9.89
CA ASP A 526 10.51 -45.28 9.75
C ASP A 526 11.62 -44.22 9.82
N LEU A 527 12.24 -44.08 11.00
CA LEU A 527 13.30 -43.10 11.25
C LEU A 527 14.54 -43.32 10.38
N SER A 528 14.76 -44.54 9.86
CA SER A 528 15.88 -44.81 8.95
C SER A 528 15.75 -44.07 7.62
N THR A 529 14.54 -43.67 7.26
CA THR A 529 14.23 -42.90 6.04
C THR A 529 14.26 -41.38 6.24
N LEU A 530 14.49 -40.94 7.49
CA LEU A 530 14.52 -39.55 7.97
C LEU A 530 15.87 -39.21 8.65
N PRO A 531 17.01 -39.40 7.97
CA PRO A 531 18.35 -39.36 8.61
C PRO A 531 18.74 -37.96 9.12
N GLN A 532 18.07 -36.90 8.72
CA GLN A 532 18.32 -35.52 9.13
C GLN A 532 17.32 -35.03 10.18
N LEU A 533 16.35 -35.85 10.59
CA LEU A 533 15.32 -35.45 11.55
C LEU A 533 15.95 -35.06 12.89
N LYS A 534 15.70 -33.86 13.35
CA LYS A 534 16.19 -33.29 14.62
C LYS A 534 15.08 -33.14 15.62
N GLU A 535 13.88 -32.89 15.19
CA GLU A 535 12.75 -32.57 16.06
C GLU A 535 11.42 -33.07 15.49
N ILE A 536 10.58 -33.56 16.40
CA ILE A 536 9.21 -33.96 16.10
C ILE A 536 8.27 -33.52 17.22
N ALA A 537 7.15 -32.84 16.85
CA ALA A 537 6.11 -32.46 17.80
C ALA A 537 4.91 -33.41 17.68
N LEU A 538 4.49 -33.93 18.83
CA LEU A 538 3.46 -34.96 18.95
C LEU A 538 2.43 -34.67 20.05
N ASP A 539 2.37 -33.41 20.52
CA ASP A 539 1.43 -32.96 21.54
C ASP A 539 -0.02 -33.23 21.14
N GLY A 540 -0.86 -33.51 22.14
CA GLY A 540 -2.29 -33.65 21.92
C GLY A 540 -2.73 -34.85 21.10
N ASN A 541 -1.88 -35.88 20.97
CA ASN A 541 -2.21 -37.20 20.42
C ASN A 541 -2.59 -38.20 21.52
N ALA A 542 -2.65 -39.48 21.23
CA ALA A 542 -2.94 -40.57 22.18
C ALA A 542 -1.84 -41.66 22.14
N ILE A 543 -0.60 -41.23 21.98
CA ILE A 543 0.57 -42.13 21.88
C ILE A 543 1.00 -42.54 23.27
N SER A 544 1.22 -43.84 23.47
CA SER A 544 1.67 -44.41 24.75
C SER A 544 3.12 -44.91 24.71
N ASP A 545 3.68 -45.18 23.55
CA ASP A 545 5.02 -45.70 23.38
C ASP A 545 5.87 -44.79 22.48
N PHE A 546 6.96 -44.28 23.03
CA PHE A 546 7.95 -43.44 22.38
C PHE A 546 9.32 -44.11 22.29
N SER A 547 9.41 -45.42 22.56
CA SER A 547 10.67 -46.16 22.64
C SER A 547 11.50 -46.10 21.35
N MET A 548 10.86 -45.88 20.20
CA MET A 548 11.55 -45.71 18.91
C MET A 548 12.54 -44.53 18.87
N PHE A 549 12.37 -43.55 19.76
CA PHE A 549 13.27 -42.41 19.87
C PHE A 549 14.37 -42.58 20.90
N ASP A 550 14.37 -43.71 21.67
CA ASP A 550 15.35 -43.94 22.68
C ASP A 550 16.75 -44.16 22.09
N GLY A 551 17.72 -43.40 22.58
CA GLY A 551 19.09 -43.44 22.06
C GLY A 551 19.30 -42.65 20.75
N THR A 552 18.28 -41.99 20.22
CA THR A 552 18.40 -41.05 19.10
C THR A 552 18.74 -39.63 19.59
N ALA A 553 19.23 -38.77 18.68
CA ALA A 553 19.45 -37.34 18.96
C ALA A 553 18.21 -36.48 18.66
N ILE A 554 17.05 -37.09 18.39
CA ILE A 554 15.83 -36.41 17.99
C ILE A 554 15.15 -35.84 19.24
N THR A 555 14.85 -34.54 19.21
CA THR A 555 14.01 -33.88 20.21
C THR A 555 12.55 -34.23 19.97
N VAL A 556 11.89 -34.79 20.97
CA VAL A 556 10.46 -35.14 20.89
C VAL A 556 9.67 -34.27 21.86
N TYR A 557 8.82 -33.40 21.28
CA TYR A 557 7.90 -32.58 22.05
C TYR A 557 6.59 -33.34 22.32
N GLY A 558 5.95 -33.09 23.46
CA GLY A 558 4.63 -33.61 23.78
C GLY A 558 4.58 -35.02 24.38
N ARG A 559 5.71 -35.61 24.77
CA ARG A 559 5.71 -36.94 25.47
C ARG A 559 4.77 -36.98 26.68
N ASP A 560 4.69 -35.86 27.42
CA ASP A 560 3.90 -35.75 28.66
C ASP A 560 2.49 -35.15 28.42
N TRP A 561 2.17 -34.74 27.21
CA TRP A 561 0.92 -34.02 26.85
C TRP A 561 0.04 -34.85 25.90
N GLN A 562 -0.15 -36.12 26.21
CA GLN A 562 -0.98 -37.03 25.44
C GLN A 562 -2.42 -37.03 25.96
N ASN A 563 -3.40 -36.90 25.07
CA ASN A 563 -4.82 -36.97 25.42
C ASN A 563 -5.27 -38.43 25.56
N ALA A 564 -5.47 -38.88 26.79
CA ALA A 564 -5.95 -40.26 27.08
C ALA A 564 -7.42 -40.52 26.63
N ALA A 565 -8.10 -39.56 26.02
CA ALA A 565 -9.55 -39.57 25.81
C ALA A 565 -10.03 -39.52 24.33
N TYR A 566 -9.22 -39.98 23.37
CA TYR A 566 -9.69 -40.13 21.98
C TYR A 566 -9.75 -41.58 21.53
#